data_b17f57328b773d4a3383f08d9a8b2c2c
#
_entry.id   b17f57328b773d4a3383f08d9a8b2c2c
#
_cell.length_a   1.000
_cell.length_b   1.000
_cell.length_c   1.000
_cell.angle_alpha   90.00
_cell.angle_beta   90.00
_cell.angle_gamma   90.00
#
_symmetry.space_group_name_H-M   'P 1'
#
loop_
_entity.id
_entity.type
_entity.pdbx_description
1 polymer ?
#
loop_
_entity_poly.entity_id
_entity_poly.type
_entity_poly.pdbx_seq_one_letter_code
_entity_poly.pdbx_strand_id
1 'polypeptide(L)'
;PRSNKKCNNNNNNNNNNKISRRQRTTVMASSSSEAGGDGLILQRGEGESNAFDSIAIGSPIVKYFQSDNDTERWVMWYTGRREVGTSGNNSDENKRDQITAATFGHDESLTSGEIGIAVSEDGIVWRRGGSPTETYRTGGDAEGFENLSVDVGAVLYPNNEDWWVFDTSHVSVGDVHMISSGNVSGGASGGIYWMYYQGGDKEEVDGVEGVRTRPGLCLSQDGRNWARIEGEHHTHAVFDVGNEGEWDELCIRDPKLLLAGPKDMRLFYHSIDKVTNIFRIGVANSKDGFQWQKNSSGFILDAGPEGSIDDLGVKSPCVARIGRNEYIMFYEALSSKHPGKSTICVAKSQDGIKWERASAPALGFGEDGTWDEGGVGRPYVVPMAENKLRLYYEGRSAANGLGVGIGLAVSIGDDMFSFVRRKSVMTAA
;
A
#
# COMPACT_ATOMS: atom_id res chain seq x y z
N PRO A 1 -33.12 -72.25 -1.00
CA PRO A 1 -33.38 -73.12 0.10
C PRO A 1 -32.17 -73.23 1.04
N ARG A 2 -32.42 -72.92 2.26
CA ARG A 2 -31.83 -73.53 3.49
C ARG A 2 -30.29 -73.50 3.59
N SER A 3 -29.64 -73.18 4.69
CA SER A 3 -30.03 -73.32 6.09
C SER A 3 -28.99 -72.66 7.00
N ASN A 4 -29.48 -72.22 8.12
CA ASN A 4 -28.81 -71.93 9.37
C ASN A 4 -27.61 -72.81 9.72
N LYS A 5 -26.62 -72.27 10.43
CA LYS A 5 -26.27 -72.74 11.77
C LYS A 5 -25.43 -71.76 12.55
N LYS A 6 -25.88 -71.52 13.78
CA LYS A 6 -25.22 -70.90 14.92
C LYS A 6 -23.98 -71.69 15.35
N CYS A 7 -22.99 -71.05 15.94
CA CYS A 7 -22.57 -71.32 17.33
C CYS A 7 -21.51 -70.39 17.84
N ASN A 8 -21.74 -69.89 19.01
CA ASN A 8 -20.96 -69.28 20.09
C ASN A 8 -19.48 -69.73 20.19
N ASN A 9 -18.56 -68.88 20.65
CA ASN A 9 -18.23 -68.61 22.06
C ASN A 9 -16.97 -67.73 22.20
N ASN A 10 -17.08 -66.81 23.11
CA ASN A 10 -16.10 -66.26 24.06
C ASN A 10 -14.60 -66.47 23.80
N ASN A 11 -13.82 -65.38 23.79
CA ASN A 11 -12.95 -65.16 24.92
C ASN A 11 -12.33 -63.73 24.86
N ASN A 12 -12.29 -63.14 26.03
CA ASN A 12 -11.55 -61.90 26.39
C ASN A 12 -10.12 -61.88 25.89
N ASN A 13 -9.68 -60.75 25.39
CA ASN A 13 -8.38 -60.22 25.81
C ASN A 13 -8.30 -58.71 25.58
N ASN A 14 -8.09 -58.03 26.67
CA ASN A 14 -7.62 -56.64 26.74
C ASN A 14 -6.41 -56.42 25.84
N ASN A 15 -6.49 -55.44 24.96
CA ASN A 15 -5.31 -54.77 24.52
C ASN A 15 -5.59 -53.29 24.27
N ASN A 16 -4.93 -52.50 25.07
CA ASN A 16 -4.82 -51.07 25.06
C ASN A 16 -4.53 -50.53 23.64
N ASN A 17 -5.47 -49.95 22.97
CA ASN A 17 -5.22 -49.09 21.85
C ASN A 17 -4.94 -47.68 22.37
N LYS A 18 -3.66 -47.38 22.50
CA LYS A 18 -3.13 -46.02 22.57
C LYS A 18 -3.59 -45.26 21.31
N ILE A 19 -4.59 -44.40 21.48
CA ILE A 19 -4.90 -43.36 20.52
C ILE A 19 -3.71 -42.40 20.51
N SER A 20 -2.88 -42.52 19.49
CA SER A 20 -1.83 -41.56 19.20
C SER A 20 -2.51 -40.22 18.88
N ARG A 21 -2.46 -39.32 19.83
CA ARG A 21 -2.69 -37.88 19.60
C ARG A 21 -1.68 -37.43 18.53
N ARG A 22 -2.15 -37.26 17.30
CA ARG A 22 -1.43 -36.43 16.34
C ARG A 22 -1.27 -35.07 16.99
N GLN A 23 -0.04 -34.74 17.37
CA GLN A 23 0.36 -33.38 17.69
C GLN A 23 0.04 -32.53 16.45
N ARG A 24 -0.98 -31.71 16.58
CA ARG A 24 -1.08 -30.53 15.73
C ARG A 24 0.16 -29.71 16.03
N THR A 25 1.07 -29.69 15.09
CA THR A 25 2.13 -28.69 15.04
C THR A 25 1.41 -27.37 14.80
N THR A 26 1.11 -26.68 15.88
CA THR A 26 0.77 -25.27 15.87
C THR A 26 2.04 -24.62 15.35
N VAL A 27 2.04 -24.16 14.10
CA VAL A 27 3.01 -23.20 13.65
C VAL A 27 2.78 -21.99 14.55
N MET A 28 3.61 -21.88 15.54
CA MET A 28 3.66 -20.69 16.37
C MET A 28 4.01 -19.55 15.43
N ALA A 29 3.04 -18.66 15.20
CA ALA A 29 3.37 -17.31 14.80
C ALA A 29 4.46 -16.85 15.76
N SER A 30 5.63 -16.57 15.25
CA SER A 30 6.70 -15.98 16.02
C SER A 30 6.16 -14.67 16.60
N SER A 31 5.81 -14.71 17.86
CA SER A 31 5.50 -13.55 18.65
C SER A 31 6.82 -12.81 18.89
N SER A 32 7.22 -11.97 17.97
CA SER A 32 8.11 -10.87 18.30
C SER A 32 7.27 -9.77 18.95
N SER A 33 6.78 -10.04 20.14
CA SER A 33 6.24 -9.03 21.01
C SER A 33 7.40 -8.55 21.86
N GLU A 34 7.81 -7.31 21.69
CA GLU A 34 8.30 -6.49 22.82
C GLU A 34 8.85 -5.13 22.42
N ALA A 35 8.43 -4.55 21.29
CA ALA A 35 8.61 -3.12 21.06
C ALA A 35 7.53 -2.54 20.15
N GLY A 36 6.27 -2.91 20.35
CA GLY A 36 5.16 -2.27 19.68
C GLY A 36 4.96 -0.87 20.25
N GLY A 37 5.69 0.13 19.73
CA GLY A 37 5.40 1.53 19.98
C GLY A 37 3.95 1.85 19.61
N ASP A 38 3.38 2.88 20.21
CA ASP A 38 2.01 3.32 19.95
C ASP A 38 1.72 3.42 18.46
N GLY A 39 0.69 2.71 18.00
CA GLY A 39 0.16 2.78 16.63
C GLY A 39 0.67 1.77 15.62
N LEU A 40 1.78 1.07 15.84
CA LEU A 40 2.31 0.08 14.89
C LEU A 40 1.38 -1.13 14.75
N ILE A 41 0.99 -1.47 13.51
CA ILE A 41 0.08 -2.59 13.22
C ILE A 41 0.67 -3.64 12.27
N LEU A 42 1.67 -3.28 11.47
CA LEU A 42 2.38 -4.18 10.60
C LEU A 42 3.83 -3.73 10.44
N GLN A 43 4.76 -4.54 10.89
CA GLN A 43 6.19 -4.27 10.78
C GLN A 43 6.74 -4.91 9.50
N ARG A 44 7.87 -4.40 8.97
CA ARG A 44 8.58 -5.08 7.88
C ARG A 44 8.92 -6.53 8.23
N GLY A 45 9.15 -7.39 7.24
CA GLY A 45 9.45 -8.82 7.42
C GLY A 45 10.82 -9.03 8.07
N GLU A 46 10.90 -9.02 9.41
CA GLU A 46 12.12 -9.29 10.14
C GLU A 46 12.37 -10.80 10.25
N GLY A 47 13.62 -11.21 10.02
CA GLY A 47 14.07 -12.60 10.21
C GLY A 47 14.00 -13.51 9.00
N GLU A 48 13.34 -13.12 7.93
CA GLU A 48 13.36 -13.81 6.65
C GLU A 48 14.14 -12.96 5.64
N SER A 49 15.44 -13.23 5.48
CA SER A 49 16.36 -12.43 4.65
C SER A 49 15.94 -12.24 3.19
N ASN A 50 14.90 -12.94 2.75
CA ASN A 50 14.41 -12.89 1.38
C ASN A 50 12.92 -12.49 1.28
N ALA A 51 12.25 -12.10 2.38
CA ALA A 51 10.88 -11.60 2.29
C ALA A 51 10.82 -10.35 1.42
N PHE A 52 9.78 -10.22 0.57
CA PHE A 52 9.65 -9.09 -0.35
C PHE A 52 9.58 -7.72 0.37
N ASP A 53 9.28 -7.71 1.66
CA ASP A 53 9.17 -6.52 2.52
C ASP A 53 10.21 -6.50 3.66
N SER A 54 11.37 -7.17 3.48
CA SER A 54 12.40 -7.30 4.52
C SER A 54 13.18 -6.00 4.79
N ILE A 55 13.35 -5.15 3.78
CA ILE A 55 14.10 -3.88 3.90
C ILE A 55 13.18 -2.72 4.27
N ALA A 56 12.06 -2.60 3.58
CA ALA A 56 11.11 -1.54 3.82
C ALA A 56 9.67 -1.97 3.51
N ILE A 57 8.73 -1.29 4.16
CA ILE A 57 7.29 -1.47 4.00
C ILE A 57 6.58 -0.12 4.02
N GLY A 58 5.57 0.08 3.16
CA GLY A 58 4.83 1.33 3.14
C GLY A 58 3.66 1.34 2.17
N SER A 59 3.15 2.53 1.86
CA SER A 59 2.03 2.77 0.94
C SER A 59 0.79 1.90 1.25
N PRO A 60 0.24 1.92 2.48
CA PRO A 60 -0.91 1.10 2.82
C PRO A 60 -2.16 1.55 2.07
N ILE A 61 -2.87 0.62 1.45
CA ILE A 61 -4.20 0.81 0.84
C ILE A 61 -5.15 -0.16 1.53
N VAL A 62 -6.06 0.34 2.32
CA VAL A 62 -6.91 -0.48 3.19
C VAL A 62 -8.37 -0.39 2.74
N LYS A 63 -8.99 -1.54 2.50
CA LYS A 63 -10.41 -1.65 2.20
C LYS A 63 -11.11 -2.52 3.23
N TYR A 64 -12.31 -2.13 3.52
CA TYR A 64 -13.23 -2.83 4.40
C TYR A 64 -14.36 -3.44 3.58
N PHE A 65 -14.61 -4.72 3.78
CA PHE A 65 -15.70 -5.45 3.14
C PHE A 65 -16.59 -6.06 4.22
N GLN A 66 -17.88 -5.83 4.09
CA GLN A 66 -18.88 -6.47 4.92
C GLN A 66 -19.54 -7.60 4.11
N SER A 67 -19.54 -8.80 4.64
CA SER A 67 -20.23 -9.95 4.05
C SER A 67 -21.69 -9.99 4.50
N ASP A 68 -22.55 -10.63 3.70
CA ASP A 68 -23.96 -10.87 4.04
C ASP A 68 -24.17 -11.66 5.35
N ASN A 69 -23.14 -12.28 5.86
CA ASN A 69 -23.15 -13.06 7.12
C ASN A 69 -22.58 -12.26 8.31
N ASP A 70 -22.56 -10.93 8.28
CA ASP A 70 -21.97 -10.05 9.31
C ASP A 70 -20.49 -10.32 9.62
N THR A 71 -19.78 -11.03 8.75
CA THR A 71 -18.32 -11.16 8.88
C THR A 71 -17.64 -9.94 8.24
N GLU A 72 -16.91 -9.22 9.07
CA GLU A 72 -16.09 -8.11 8.62
C GLU A 72 -14.77 -8.66 8.06
N ARG A 73 -14.33 -8.08 6.96
CA ARG A 73 -13.04 -8.41 6.37
C ARG A 73 -12.31 -7.14 5.96
N TRP A 74 -11.10 -7.02 6.43
CA TRP A 74 -10.19 -5.95 6.09
C TRP A 74 -9.08 -6.50 5.20
N VAL A 75 -8.79 -5.77 4.15
CA VAL A 75 -7.72 -6.10 3.21
C VAL A 75 -6.82 -4.89 3.06
N MET A 76 -5.51 -5.12 3.14
CA MET A 76 -4.48 -4.13 2.90
C MET A 76 -3.61 -4.58 1.74
N TRP A 77 -3.48 -3.75 0.73
CA TRP A 77 -2.39 -3.84 -0.23
C TRP A 77 -1.32 -2.84 0.19
N TYR A 78 -0.07 -3.23 0.06
CA TYR A 78 1.04 -2.40 0.51
C TYR A 78 2.28 -2.65 -0.35
N THR A 79 3.23 -1.73 -0.32
CA THR A 79 4.50 -1.86 -1.00
C THR A 79 5.54 -2.42 -0.04
N GLY A 80 6.25 -3.45 -0.49
CA GLY A 80 7.39 -4.01 0.20
C GLY A 80 8.66 -3.84 -0.63
N ARG A 81 9.83 -3.83 0.02
CA ARG A 81 11.14 -3.80 -0.61
C ARG A 81 12.05 -4.83 0.03
N ARG A 82 12.75 -5.58 -0.82
CA ARG A 82 13.77 -6.54 -0.42
C ARG A 82 15.15 -6.10 -0.87
N GLU A 83 16.18 -6.68 -0.27
CA GLU A 83 17.53 -6.57 -0.75
C GLU A 83 17.65 -7.26 -2.12
N VAL A 84 18.08 -6.52 -3.13
CA VAL A 84 18.36 -7.10 -4.44
C VAL A 84 19.68 -7.86 -4.29
N GLY A 85 19.65 -9.17 -4.48
CA GLY A 85 20.87 -9.99 -4.41
C GLY A 85 21.92 -9.45 -5.37
N THR A 86 23.07 -9.06 -4.82
CA THR A 86 24.21 -8.49 -5.53
C THR A 86 24.85 -9.53 -6.43
N SER A 87 24.39 -9.65 -7.66
CA SER A 87 25.16 -10.35 -8.71
C SER A 87 26.02 -9.40 -9.55
N GLY A 88 26.36 -8.21 -9.05
CA GLY A 88 27.19 -7.23 -9.72
C GLY A 88 27.79 -6.23 -8.74
N ASN A 89 29.06 -5.95 -8.87
CA ASN A 89 29.95 -5.03 -8.15
C ASN A 89 29.29 -4.03 -7.19
N ASN A 90 29.40 -4.28 -5.89
CA ASN A 90 28.91 -3.48 -4.75
C ASN A 90 29.24 -1.95 -4.79
N SER A 91 30.07 -1.49 -5.72
CA SER A 91 30.47 -0.08 -5.82
C SER A 91 29.44 0.81 -6.52
N ASP A 92 28.62 0.23 -7.40
CA ASP A 92 27.67 1.01 -8.22
C ASP A 92 26.30 1.12 -7.52
N GLU A 93 25.89 0.12 -6.75
CA GLU A 93 24.68 0.19 -5.94
C GLU A 93 24.76 1.23 -4.81
N ASN A 94 25.89 1.27 -4.08
CA ASN A 94 26.12 2.30 -3.07
C ASN A 94 26.12 3.73 -3.65
N LYS A 95 26.54 3.90 -4.90
CA LYS A 95 26.46 5.19 -5.58
C LYS A 95 25.03 5.54 -5.99
N ARG A 96 24.27 4.55 -6.49
CA ARG A 96 22.85 4.73 -6.83
C ARG A 96 22.05 5.19 -5.62
N ASP A 97 22.14 4.47 -4.51
CA ASP A 97 21.43 4.79 -3.27
C ASP A 97 21.79 6.18 -2.74
N GLN A 98 23.07 6.56 -2.82
CA GLN A 98 23.51 7.89 -2.39
C GLN A 98 23.02 9.01 -3.29
N ILE A 99 23.05 8.83 -4.61
CA ILE A 99 22.58 9.84 -5.57
C ILE A 99 21.06 9.97 -5.47
N THR A 100 20.35 8.87 -5.41
CA THR A 100 18.88 8.85 -5.30
C THR A 100 18.43 9.45 -3.98
N ALA A 101 19.07 9.10 -2.87
CA ALA A 101 18.81 9.69 -1.57
C ALA A 101 19.13 11.20 -1.49
N ALA A 102 20.17 11.65 -2.17
CA ALA A 102 20.51 13.06 -2.23
C ALA A 102 19.55 13.88 -3.11
N THR A 103 19.01 13.25 -4.18
CA THR A 103 18.15 13.94 -5.16
C THR A 103 16.68 13.86 -4.78
N PHE A 104 16.21 12.72 -4.24
CA PHE A 104 14.79 12.43 -4.05
C PHE A 104 14.37 12.15 -2.61
N GLY A 105 15.32 12.13 -1.66
CA GLY A 105 15.09 11.64 -0.31
C GLY A 105 15.22 10.12 -0.19
N HIS A 106 15.50 9.63 1.02
CA HIS A 106 15.80 8.22 1.27
C HIS A 106 14.66 7.26 0.95
N ASP A 107 13.41 7.69 1.08
CA ASP A 107 12.23 6.87 0.81
C ASP A 107 11.85 6.81 -0.68
N GLU A 108 12.45 7.69 -1.48
CA GLU A 108 12.24 7.74 -2.93
C GLU A 108 13.35 7.01 -3.71
N SER A 109 14.39 6.53 -3.03
CA SER A 109 15.40 5.66 -3.63
C SER A 109 14.80 4.28 -3.94
N LEU A 110 14.39 4.09 -5.18
CA LEU A 110 13.59 2.95 -5.60
C LEU A 110 14.43 2.00 -6.44
N THR A 111 15.17 1.12 -5.82
CA THR A 111 15.89 0.05 -6.54
C THR A 111 15.10 -1.25 -6.62
N SER A 112 14.16 -1.47 -5.71
CA SER A 112 13.25 -2.62 -5.73
C SER A 112 11.93 -2.27 -5.07
N GLY A 113 10.84 -2.75 -5.61
CA GLY A 113 9.51 -2.61 -5.02
C GLY A 113 8.57 -3.65 -5.59
N GLU A 114 7.80 -4.26 -4.72
CA GLU A 114 6.79 -5.26 -5.02
C GLU A 114 5.53 -4.93 -4.23
N ILE A 115 4.38 -5.37 -4.73
CA ILE A 115 3.11 -5.14 -4.06
C ILE A 115 2.69 -6.41 -3.34
N GLY A 116 2.38 -6.28 -2.06
CA GLY A 116 1.90 -7.35 -1.22
C GLY A 116 0.47 -7.16 -0.74
N ILE A 117 -0.05 -8.20 -0.09
CA ILE A 117 -1.38 -8.23 0.51
C ILE A 117 -1.32 -8.73 1.96
N ALA A 118 -2.12 -8.12 2.82
CA ALA A 118 -2.39 -8.61 4.17
C ALA A 118 -3.89 -8.55 4.45
N VAL A 119 -4.37 -9.40 5.33
CA VAL A 119 -5.78 -9.47 5.73
C VAL A 119 -5.93 -9.37 7.24
N SER A 120 -7.08 -8.86 7.66
CA SER A 120 -7.43 -8.68 9.07
C SER A 120 -8.94 -8.86 9.26
N GLU A 121 -9.35 -9.24 10.46
CA GLU A 121 -10.75 -9.32 10.88
C GLU A 121 -11.24 -8.00 11.50
N ASP A 122 -10.32 -7.17 12.02
CA ASP A 122 -10.64 -5.97 12.77
C ASP A 122 -9.96 -4.69 12.22
N GLY A 123 -9.10 -4.84 11.19
CA GLY A 123 -8.29 -3.76 10.62
C GLY A 123 -7.13 -3.32 11.51
N ILE A 124 -6.73 -4.16 12.47
CA ILE A 124 -5.73 -3.86 13.49
C ILE A 124 -4.67 -4.93 13.56
N VAL A 125 -5.08 -6.18 13.70
CA VAL A 125 -4.18 -7.33 13.70
C VAL A 125 -4.13 -7.90 12.29
N TRP A 126 -2.97 -7.82 11.65
CA TRP A 126 -2.79 -8.16 10.24
C TRP A 126 -2.00 -9.44 10.05
N ARG A 127 -2.39 -10.21 9.05
CA ARG A 127 -1.70 -11.41 8.61
C ARG A 127 -1.32 -11.28 7.14
N ARG A 128 -0.05 -11.41 6.82
CA ARG A 128 0.46 -11.43 5.45
C ARG A 128 -0.08 -12.62 4.67
N GLY A 129 -0.26 -12.45 3.36
CA GLY A 129 -0.58 -13.52 2.43
C GLY A 129 -2.00 -14.06 2.48
N GLY A 130 -2.91 -13.46 3.23
CA GLY A 130 -4.33 -13.81 3.18
C GLY A 130 -4.97 -13.43 1.85
N SER A 131 -6.00 -14.18 1.41
CA SER A 131 -6.82 -13.79 0.26
C SER A 131 -8.06 -13.03 0.72
N PRO A 132 -8.55 -12.02 -0.04
CA PRO A 132 -9.85 -11.41 0.20
C PRO A 132 -11.00 -12.43 0.09
N THR A 133 -10.78 -13.50 -0.67
CA THR A 133 -11.70 -14.63 -0.79
C THR A 133 -11.00 -15.88 -0.29
N GLU A 134 -11.48 -16.52 0.77
CA GLU A 134 -10.85 -17.69 1.36
C GLU A 134 -10.84 -18.96 0.47
N THR A 135 -11.44 -18.91 -0.69
CA THR A 135 -11.67 -20.05 -1.59
C THR A 135 -10.41 -20.59 -2.28
N TYR A 136 -9.26 -19.94 -2.13
CA TYR A 136 -8.07 -20.27 -2.93
C TYR A 136 -7.17 -21.39 -2.35
N ARG A 137 -7.54 -22.05 -1.26
CA ARG A 137 -6.64 -23.03 -0.61
C ARG A 137 -7.04 -24.49 -0.72
N THR A 138 -8.11 -24.82 -1.38
CA THR A 138 -8.61 -26.20 -1.37
C THR A 138 -8.40 -27.00 -2.66
N GLY A 139 -7.65 -26.48 -3.63
CA GLY A 139 -7.53 -27.16 -4.91
C GLY A 139 -6.17 -27.08 -5.64
N GLY A 140 -5.13 -26.66 -5.00
CA GLY A 140 -3.81 -26.62 -5.61
C GLY A 140 -2.97 -27.81 -5.20
N ASP A 141 -2.56 -28.60 -6.16
CA ASP A 141 -1.59 -29.67 -5.99
C ASP A 141 -0.32 -29.11 -5.31
N ALA A 142 0.10 -29.78 -4.27
CA ALA A 142 1.17 -29.37 -3.36
C ALA A 142 2.58 -29.31 -4.01
N GLU A 143 2.71 -29.65 -5.27
CA GLU A 143 4.01 -29.78 -5.94
C GLU A 143 4.63 -28.46 -6.46
N GLY A 144 3.90 -27.32 -6.41
CA GLY A 144 4.42 -26.01 -6.82
C GLY A 144 4.76 -25.06 -5.68
N PHE A 145 4.59 -25.46 -4.44
CA PHE A 145 4.58 -24.57 -3.27
C PHE A 145 5.86 -24.54 -2.45
N GLU A 146 6.89 -25.29 -2.82
CA GLU A 146 8.16 -25.32 -2.07
C GLU A 146 8.93 -24.01 -2.04
N ASN A 147 8.63 -23.07 -2.95
CA ASN A 147 9.25 -21.73 -3.00
C ASN A 147 8.38 -20.61 -2.39
N LEU A 148 7.20 -20.90 -1.87
CA LEU A 148 6.30 -19.89 -1.30
C LEU A 148 6.66 -19.38 0.10
N SER A 149 7.65 -19.98 0.74
CA SER A 149 8.11 -19.55 2.06
C SER A 149 8.80 -18.17 2.03
N VAL A 150 9.27 -17.74 0.86
CA VAL A 150 10.07 -16.52 0.70
C VAL A 150 9.21 -15.30 0.37
N ASP A 151 8.14 -15.46 -0.40
CA ASP A 151 7.29 -14.37 -0.91
C ASP A 151 5.86 -14.40 -0.38
N VAL A 152 5.68 -14.75 0.89
CA VAL A 152 4.34 -14.79 1.50
C VAL A 152 3.66 -13.43 1.40
N GLY A 153 2.62 -13.37 0.56
CA GLY A 153 1.78 -12.20 0.39
C GLY A 153 2.13 -11.28 -0.76
N ALA A 154 3.21 -11.49 -1.49
CA ALA A 154 3.47 -10.73 -2.72
C ALA A 154 2.45 -11.10 -3.80
N VAL A 155 1.89 -10.09 -4.49
CA VAL A 155 0.79 -10.24 -5.47
C VAL A 155 1.08 -9.56 -6.82
N LEU A 156 2.02 -8.61 -6.87
CA LEU A 156 2.46 -7.99 -8.11
C LEU A 156 3.96 -7.71 -8.04
N TYR A 157 4.67 -8.16 -9.07
CA TYR A 157 6.12 -8.03 -9.23
C TYR A 157 6.44 -7.10 -10.40
N PRO A 158 7.67 -6.56 -10.51
CA PRO A 158 8.14 -5.93 -11.73
C PRO A 158 7.94 -6.84 -12.95
N ASN A 159 7.69 -6.25 -14.12
CA ASN A 159 7.56 -7.03 -15.35
C ASN A 159 8.94 -7.49 -15.83
N ASN A 160 9.12 -8.80 -15.93
CA ASN A 160 10.36 -9.41 -16.40
C ASN A 160 10.26 -9.98 -17.84
N GLU A 161 9.06 -9.92 -18.44
CA GLU A 161 8.80 -10.50 -19.78
C GLU A 161 9.15 -9.49 -20.88
N ASP A 162 8.70 -8.23 -20.72
CA ASP A 162 8.82 -7.18 -21.71
C ASP A 162 9.77 -6.08 -21.22
N TRP A 163 10.95 -5.97 -21.78
CA TRP A 163 11.99 -5.02 -21.37
C TRP A 163 11.66 -3.55 -21.63
N TRP A 164 10.68 -3.27 -22.46
CA TRP A 164 10.30 -1.91 -22.91
C TRP A 164 9.11 -1.31 -22.17
N VAL A 165 8.47 -2.04 -21.29
CA VAL A 165 7.35 -1.53 -20.49
C VAL A 165 7.84 -0.70 -19.29
N PHE A 166 6.98 0.16 -18.79
CA PHE A 166 7.33 1.17 -17.77
C PHE A 166 7.62 0.60 -16.37
N ASP A 167 7.34 -0.67 -16.10
CA ASP A 167 7.35 -1.25 -14.76
C ASP A 167 8.32 -2.44 -14.61
N THR A 168 9.45 -2.38 -15.30
CA THR A 168 10.46 -3.46 -15.33
C THR A 168 11.42 -3.46 -14.15
N SER A 169 11.58 -2.33 -13.45
CA SER A 169 12.53 -2.18 -12.36
C SER A 169 11.88 -2.36 -10.99
N HIS A 170 10.75 -1.72 -10.77
CA HIS A 170 10.00 -1.79 -9.52
C HIS A 170 8.53 -1.43 -9.71
N VAL A 171 7.69 -1.85 -8.76
CA VAL A 171 6.27 -1.47 -8.67
C VAL A 171 5.92 -1.04 -7.24
N SER A 172 4.98 -0.11 -7.11
CA SER A 172 4.43 0.33 -5.82
C SER A 172 2.93 0.58 -5.95
N VAL A 173 2.16 0.16 -4.95
CA VAL A 173 0.71 0.34 -4.97
C VAL A 173 0.34 1.81 -4.85
N GLY A 174 -0.55 2.25 -5.71
CA GLY A 174 -1.17 3.58 -5.65
C GLY A 174 -2.52 3.52 -4.94
N ASP A 175 -3.53 2.95 -5.57
CA ASP A 175 -4.86 2.78 -4.98
C ASP A 175 -5.56 1.52 -5.52
N VAL A 176 -6.51 0.99 -4.74
CA VAL A 176 -7.32 -0.16 -5.13
C VAL A 176 -8.79 0.17 -4.93
N HIS A 177 -9.61 -0.02 -5.96
CA HIS A 177 -11.05 0.15 -5.88
C HIS A 177 -11.78 -1.09 -6.41
N MET A 178 -12.91 -1.44 -5.81
CA MET A 178 -13.83 -2.42 -6.37
C MET A 178 -14.90 -1.67 -7.16
N ILE A 179 -14.91 -1.88 -8.48
CA ILE A 179 -15.87 -1.24 -9.39
C ILE A 179 -16.83 -2.33 -9.86
N SER A 180 -18.11 -2.17 -9.52
CA SER A 180 -19.19 -3.03 -10.02
C SER A 180 -19.78 -2.41 -11.26
N SER A 181 -19.84 -3.16 -12.36
CA SER A 181 -20.67 -2.76 -13.51
C SER A 181 -22.14 -2.96 -13.11
N GLY A 182 -22.90 -1.88 -12.95
CA GLY A 182 -24.32 -1.88 -12.57
C GLY A 182 -25.27 -2.57 -13.55
N ASN A 183 -24.79 -3.38 -14.50
CA ASN A 183 -25.55 -4.02 -15.57
C ASN A 183 -25.45 -5.56 -15.59
N VAL A 184 -24.94 -6.21 -14.54
CA VAL A 184 -25.03 -7.67 -14.47
C VAL A 184 -26.36 -8.05 -13.84
N SER A 185 -27.38 -8.17 -14.69
CA SER A 185 -28.66 -8.81 -14.35
C SER A 185 -28.41 -10.30 -14.08
N GLY A 186 -28.33 -10.66 -12.82
CA GLY A 186 -28.24 -12.06 -12.44
C GLY A 186 -27.38 -12.28 -11.19
N GLY A 187 -27.89 -11.96 -10.03
CA GLY A 187 -27.69 -12.66 -8.75
C GLY A 187 -26.28 -12.83 -8.17
N ALA A 188 -25.22 -12.48 -8.87
CA ALA A 188 -23.87 -12.46 -8.34
C ALA A 188 -23.32 -11.05 -8.50
N SER A 189 -23.27 -10.29 -7.42
CA SER A 189 -22.64 -8.96 -7.38
C SER A 189 -21.13 -9.11 -7.40
N GLY A 190 -20.58 -9.49 -8.55
CA GLY A 190 -19.13 -9.56 -8.79
C GLY A 190 -18.61 -8.18 -9.18
N GLY A 191 -17.94 -7.47 -8.27
CA GLY A 191 -17.12 -6.32 -8.62
C GLY A 191 -15.75 -6.79 -9.15
N ILE A 192 -15.11 -5.95 -9.97
CA ILE A 192 -13.74 -6.14 -10.39
C ILE A 192 -12.87 -5.18 -9.59
N TYR A 193 -11.78 -5.67 -9.04
CA TYR A 193 -10.77 -4.84 -8.41
C TYR A 193 -9.95 -4.13 -9.47
N TRP A 194 -9.80 -2.83 -9.32
CA TRP A 194 -8.95 -1.96 -10.12
C TRP A 194 -7.81 -1.47 -9.23
N MET A 195 -6.58 -1.76 -9.61
CA MET A 195 -5.39 -1.24 -8.93
C MET A 195 -4.69 -0.25 -9.86
N TYR A 196 -4.66 1.02 -9.45
CA TYR A 196 -3.68 1.95 -9.99
C TYR A 196 -2.39 1.80 -9.19
N TYR A 197 -1.29 1.65 -9.89
CA TYR A 197 0.03 1.48 -9.31
C TYR A 197 1.03 2.36 -10.03
N GLN A 198 2.19 2.55 -9.47
CA GLN A 198 3.32 3.15 -10.16
C GLN A 198 4.36 2.10 -10.47
N GLY A 199 5.02 2.23 -11.61
CA GLY A 199 6.15 1.42 -12.01
C GLY A 199 7.31 2.28 -12.46
N GLY A 200 8.52 1.83 -12.22
CA GLY A 200 9.74 2.40 -12.77
C GLY A 200 10.40 1.41 -13.73
N ASP A 201 10.98 1.94 -14.79
CA ASP A 201 11.73 1.18 -15.78
C ASP A 201 13.25 1.36 -15.60
N LYS A 202 14.01 0.85 -16.54
CA LYS A 202 15.47 0.98 -16.59
C LYS A 202 15.96 2.25 -17.31
N GLU A 203 15.06 3.17 -17.60
CA GLU A 203 15.44 4.47 -18.15
C GLU A 203 16.27 5.23 -17.12
N GLU A 204 17.43 5.71 -17.54
CA GLU A 204 18.32 6.50 -16.71
C GLU A 204 17.91 7.99 -16.73
N VAL A 205 17.76 8.56 -15.54
CA VAL A 205 17.63 10.00 -15.33
C VAL A 205 18.82 10.45 -14.51
N ASP A 206 19.66 11.30 -15.08
CA ASP A 206 20.91 11.78 -14.46
C ASP A 206 21.83 10.63 -13.98
N GLY A 207 21.84 9.51 -14.71
CA GLY A 207 22.65 8.32 -14.41
C GLY A 207 22.03 7.38 -13.37
N VAL A 208 20.75 7.56 -13.02
CA VAL A 208 20.02 6.71 -12.08
C VAL A 208 18.83 6.04 -12.77
N GLU A 209 18.78 4.71 -12.73
CA GLU A 209 17.64 3.92 -13.23
C GLU A 209 16.49 3.93 -12.21
N GLY A 210 15.24 3.75 -12.71
CA GLY A 210 14.06 3.57 -11.88
C GLY A 210 13.51 4.85 -11.23
N VAL A 211 14.11 5.99 -11.51
CA VAL A 211 13.64 7.31 -11.05
C VAL A 211 12.39 7.73 -11.79
N ARG A 212 12.37 7.51 -13.11
CA ARG A 212 11.21 7.81 -13.94
C ARG A 212 10.12 6.79 -13.69
N THR A 213 9.07 7.24 -13.03
CA THR A 213 7.91 6.39 -12.73
C THR A 213 6.68 6.88 -13.46
N ARG A 214 5.84 5.91 -13.86
CA ARG A 214 4.59 6.15 -14.58
C ARG A 214 3.45 5.39 -13.91
N PRO A 215 2.20 5.84 -14.03
CA PRO A 215 1.05 5.13 -13.51
C PRO A 215 0.64 3.96 -14.42
N GLY A 216 0.32 2.84 -13.81
CA GLY A 216 -0.25 1.66 -14.45
C GLY A 216 -1.61 1.30 -13.91
N LEU A 217 -2.31 0.41 -14.61
CA LEU A 217 -3.59 -0.15 -14.21
C LEU A 217 -3.51 -1.68 -14.27
N CYS A 218 -3.94 -2.33 -13.19
CA CYS A 218 -4.19 -3.76 -13.14
C CYS A 218 -5.64 -4.06 -12.76
N LEU A 219 -6.18 -5.14 -13.29
CA LEU A 219 -7.51 -5.65 -12.94
C LEU A 219 -7.39 -7.03 -12.26
N SER A 220 -8.29 -7.30 -11.32
CA SER A 220 -8.37 -8.57 -10.62
C SER A 220 -9.80 -8.93 -10.24
N GLN A 221 -10.13 -10.22 -10.22
CA GLN A 221 -11.40 -10.73 -9.72
C GLN A 221 -11.37 -11.03 -8.22
N ASP A 222 -10.18 -11.27 -7.67
CA ASP A 222 -9.98 -11.74 -6.30
C ASP A 222 -9.09 -10.82 -5.45
N GLY A 223 -8.55 -9.74 -6.05
CA GLY A 223 -7.63 -8.81 -5.40
C GLY A 223 -6.23 -9.36 -5.14
N ARG A 224 -5.93 -10.56 -5.67
CA ARG A 224 -4.65 -11.26 -5.51
C ARG A 224 -3.96 -11.55 -6.85
N ASN A 225 -4.70 -12.07 -7.81
CA ASN A 225 -4.21 -12.34 -9.15
C ASN A 225 -4.52 -11.14 -10.05
N TRP A 226 -3.49 -10.46 -10.54
CA TRP A 226 -3.62 -9.20 -11.25
C TRP A 226 -3.21 -9.33 -12.70
N ALA A 227 -4.05 -8.84 -13.59
CA ALA A 227 -3.76 -8.69 -15.00
C ALA A 227 -3.45 -7.22 -15.31
N ARG A 228 -2.28 -6.95 -15.88
CA ARG A 228 -1.90 -5.61 -16.36
C ARG A 228 -2.77 -5.20 -17.52
N ILE A 229 -3.18 -3.96 -17.55
CA ILE A 229 -3.93 -3.36 -18.66
C ILE A 229 -3.01 -2.40 -19.39
N GLU A 230 -2.90 -2.60 -20.69
CA GLU A 230 -2.15 -1.73 -21.57
C GLU A 230 -2.77 -0.33 -21.57
N GLY A 231 -1.99 0.67 -21.13
CA GLY A 231 -2.37 2.09 -21.19
C GLY A 231 -2.11 2.68 -22.57
N GLU A 232 -2.45 3.96 -22.74
CA GLU A 232 -2.30 4.64 -24.04
C GLU A 232 -0.84 4.98 -24.40
N HIS A 233 0.04 5.06 -23.39
CA HIS A 233 1.44 5.32 -23.64
C HIS A 233 2.14 4.10 -24.25
N HIS A 234 3.13 4.32 -25.12
CA HIS A 234 3.83 3.23 -25.83
C HIS A 234 4.55 2.23 -24.90
N THR A 235 4.84 2.61 -23.66
CA THR A 235 5.36 1.72 -22.61
C THR A 235 4.26 0.99 -21.83
N HIS A 236 3.03 1.05 -22.26
CA HIS A 236 1.83 0.54 -21.59
C HIS A 236 1.45 1.29 -20.29
N ALA A 237 2.10 2.40 -19.97
CA ALA A 237 1.64 3.27 -18.89
C ALA A 237 0.29 3.91 -19.22
N VAL A 238 -0.49 4.22 -18.21
CA VAL A 238 -1.82 4.86 -18.35
C VAL A 238 -1.69 6.26 -18.98
N PHE A 239 -0.67 7.01 -18.57
CA PHE A 239 -0.23 8.27 -19.20
C PHE A 239 1.25 8.54 -18.86
N ASP A 240 1.86 9.46 -19.57
CA ASP A 240 3.28 9.78 -19.41
C ASP A 240 3.51 10.89 -18.37
N VAL A 241 4.74 11.02 -17.96
CA VAL A 241 5.27 12.21 -17.23
C VAL A 241 5.07 13.49 -18.05
N GLY A 242 5.40 14.63 -17.48
CA GLY A 242 5.40 15.92 -18.19
C GLY A 242 6.47 16.00 -19.28
N ASN A 243 6.30 16.96 -20.19
CA ASN A 243 7.34 17.33 -21.15
C ASN A 243 8.54 17.96 -20.42
N GLU A 244 9.67 18.05 -21.11
CA GLU A 244 10.85 18.75 -20.60
C GLU A 244 10.51 20.17 -20.13
N GLY A 245 10.88 20.50 -18.90
CA GLY A 245 10.59 21.78 -18.26
C GLY A 245 9.22 21.85 -17.56
N GLU A 246 8.38 20.84 -17.66
CA GLU A 246 7.16 20.75 -16.86
C GLU A 246 7.48 20.25 -15.43
N TRP A 247 6.65 20.65 -14.48
CA TRP A 247 6.85 20.34 -13.05
C TRP A 247 6.84 18.85 -12.73
N ASP A 248 6.22 18.02 -13.56
CA ASP A 248 6.09 16.56 -13.42
C ASP A 248 6.85 15.77 -14.49
N GLU A 249 7.92 16.37 -15.04
CA GLU A 249 8.76 15.71 -16.06
C GLU A 249 9.54 14.51 -15.54
N LEU A 250 9.81 14.44 -14.23
CA LEU A 250 10.63 13.37 -13.67
C LEU A 250 9.83 12.09 -13.40
N CYS A 251 8.68 12.21 -12.73
CA CYS A 251 7.98 11.04 -12.25
C CYS A 251 6.51 11.33 -11.93
N ILE A 252 5.69 10.30 -11.98
CA ILE A 252 4.32 10.27 -11.46
C ILE A 252 4.28 9.23 -10.36
N ARG A 253 3.95 9.64 -9.12
CA ARG A 253 4.02 8.79 -7.94
C ARG A 253 2.75 8.80 -7.10
N ASP A 254 2.54 7.72 -6.36
CA ASP A 254 1.40 7.49 -5.45
C ASP A 254 0.04 7.84 -6.08
N PRO A 255 -0.33 7.27 -7.24
CA PRO A 255 -1.59 7.57 -7.92
C PRO A 255 -2.78 7.13 -7.06
N LYS A 256 -3.65 8.07 -6.67
CA LYS A 256 -4.84 7.85 -5.83
C LYS A 256 -6.10 8.17 -6.60
N LEU A 257 -7.00 7.20 -6.70
CA LEU A 257 -8.25 7.33 -7.44
C LEU A 257 -9.36 7.90 -6.56
N LEU A 258 -10.03 8.93 -7.04
CA LEU A 258 -11.29 9.42 -6.52
C LEU A 258 -12.39 9.23 -7.56
N LEU A 259 -13.45 8.51 -7.20
CA LEU A 259 -14.68 8.45 -7.95
C LEU A 259 -15.56 9.63 -7.55
N ALA A 260 -15.39 10.78 -8.21
CA ALA A 260 -16.09 12.02 -7.85
C ALA A 260 -17.54 12.01 -8.32
N GLY A 261 -17.87 11.26 -9.36
CA GLY A 261 -19.23 11.11 -9.89
C GLY A 261 -19.31 10.21 -11.11
N PRO A 262 -20.48 10.04 -11.70
CA PRO A 262 -20.63 9.33 -12.96
C PRO A 262 -19.78 9.99 -14.06
N LYS A 263 -18.85 9.25 -14.63
CA LYS A 263 -17.88 9.76 -15.63
C LYS A 263 -17.00 10.90 -15.13
N ASP A 264 -16.77 11.00 -13.83
CA ASP A 264 -15.84 11.93 -13.20
C ASP A 264 -14.91 11.11 -12.28
N MET A 265 -13.83 10.61 -12.87
CA MET A 265 -12.75 9.90 -12.20
C MET A 265 -11.53 10.81 -12.15
N ARG A 266 -10.93 10.93 -10.98
CA ARG A 266 -9.78 11.79 -10.75
C ARG A 266 -8.65 10.99 -10.15
N LEU A 267 -7.47 11.04 -10.78
CA LEU A 267 -6.26 10.39 -10.29
C LEU A 267 -5.33 11.47 -9.76
N PHE A 268 -5.22 11.55 -8.45
CA PHE A 268 -4.30 12.44 -7.77
C PHE A 268 -2.92 11.76 -7.69
N TYR A 269 -1.87 12.53 -7.91
CA TYR A 269 -0.50 12.05 -7.88
C TYR A 269 0.43 13.14 -7.38
N HIS A 270 1.66 12.77 -7.05
CA HIS A 270 2.70 13.76 -6.81
C HIS A 270 3.87 13.57 -7.77
N SER A 271 4.63 14.62 -7.92
CA SER A 271 5.92 14.65 -8.59
C SER A 271 6.87 15.55 -7.86
N ILE A 272 8.13 15.49 -8.25
CA ILE A 272 9.15 16.45 -7.83
C ILE A 272 9.58 17.26 -9.05
N ASP A 273 9.56 18.57 -8.91
CA ASP A 273 10.03 19.49 -9.93
C ASP A 273 11.56 19.46 -10.00
N LYS A 274 12.10 19.11 -11.16
CA LYS A 274 13.54 18.92 -11.38
C LYS A 274 14.38 20.15 -11.10
N VAL A 275 13.81 21.33 -11.35
CA VAL A 275 14.53 22.62 -11.22
C VAL A 275 14.53 23.11 -9.78
N THR A 276 13.37 23.05 -9.12
CA THR A 276 13.20 23.60 -7.77
C THR A 276 13.41 22.56 -6.68
N ASN A 277 13.43 21.27 -7.02
CA ASN A 277 13.47 20.13 -6.09
C ASN A 277 12.33 20.15 -5.05
N ILE A 278 11.15 20.67 -5.47
CA ILE A 278 9.96 20.79 -4.62
C ILE A 278 8.94 19.73 -5.05
N PHE A 279 8.43 18.98 -4.10
CA PHE A 279 7.31 18.06 -4.32
C PHE A 279 6.00 18.81 -4.43
N ARG A 280 5.21 18.47 -5.44
CA ARG A 280 3.90 19.04 -5.73
C ARG A 280 2.88 17.96 -6.02
N ILE A 281 1.61 18.27 -5.81
CA ILE A 281 0.50 17.38 -6.10
C ILE A 281 -0.26 17.86 -7.33
N GLY A 282 -0.52 16.93 -8.26
CA GLY A 282 -1.32 17.14 -9.46
C GLY A 282 -2.54 16.22 -9.51
N VAL A 283 -3.34 16.41 -10.56
CA VAL A 283 -4.51 15.57 -10.85
C VAL A 283 -4.66 15.34 -12.35
N ALA A 284 -5.02 14.12 -12.71
CA ALA A 284 -5.51 13.76 -14.04
C ALA A 284 -6.98 13.37 -13.94
N ASN A 285 -7.73 13.60 -15.02
CA ASN A 285 -9.16 13.34 -15.09
C ASN A 285 -9.47 12.30 -16.16
N SER A 286 -10.45 11.45 -15.91
CA SER A 286 -10.95 10.44 -16.82
C SER A 286 -12.48 10.28 -16.73
N LYS A 287 -13.09 9.79 -17.81
CA LYS A 287 -14.50 9.43 -17.84
C LYS A 287 -14.74 7.93 -17.64
N ASP A 288 -13.71 7.12 -17.91
CA ASP A 288 -13.81 5.66 -17.99
C ASP A 288 -12.72 4.92 -17.21
N GLY A 289 -11.69 5.65 -16.73
CA GLY A 289 -10.56 5.07 -16.01
C GLY A 289 -9.44 4.51 -16.88
N PHE A 290 -9.60 4.56 -18.21
CA PHE A 290 -8.59 4.10 -19.17
C PHE A 290 -7.89 5.27 -19.87
N GLN A 291 -8.67 6.26 -20.30
CA GLN A 291 -8.17 7.45 -20.96
C GLN A 291 -8.07 8.60 -19.96
N TRP A 292 -6.87 9.13 -19.76
CA TRP A 292 -6.58 10.14 -18.78
C TRP A 292 -6.03 11.43 -19.40
N GLN A 293 -6.43 12.55 -18.83
CA GLN A 293 -5.94 13.86 -19.21
C GLN A 293 -5.44 14.58 -17.97
N LYS A 294 -4.15 14.95 -17.95
CA LYS A 294 -3.57 15.77 -16.88
C LYS A 294 -4.23 17.14 -16.85
N ASN A 295 -4.32 17.73 -15.66
CA ASN A 295 -4.86 19.06 -15.47
C ASN A 295 -4.01 20.10 -16.21
N SER A 296 -4.61 20.85 -17.12
CA SER A 296 -3.94 21.85 -17.94
C SER A 296 -3.36 23.03 -17.15
N SER A 297 -3.84 23.24 -15.92
CA SER A 297 -3.32 24.30 -15.02
C SER A 297 -2.06 23.86 -14.26
N GLY A 298 -1.55 22.65 -14.49
CA GLY A 298 -0.40 22.07 -13.80
C GLY A 298 -0.77 21.45 -12.45
N PHE A 299 0.05 21.70 -11.42
CA PHE A 299 -0.19 21.21 -10.07
C PHE A 299 -1.41 21.90 -9.41
N ILE A 300 -2.02 21.21 -8.45
CA ILE A 300 -3.18 21.68 -7.67
C ILE A 300 -2.83 22.03 -6.22
N LEU A 301 -1.66 21.57 -5.75
CA LEU A 301 -1.12 21.91 -4.45
C LEU A 301 0.40 22.03 -4.54
N ASP A 302 0.93 23.22 -4.24
CA ASP A 302 2.37 23.54 -4.20
C ASP A 302 2.90 23.42 -2.76
N ALA A 303 4.19 23.65 -2.56
CA ALA A 303 4.74 23.93 -1.25
C ALA A 303 4.04 25.14 -0.61
N GLY A 304 3.95 25.15 0.69
CA GLY A 304 3.42 26.29 1.45
C GLY A 304 4.39 27.47 1.50
N PRO A 305 3.98 28.61 2.05
CA PRO A 305 4.86 29.75 2.29
C PRO A 305 6.04 29.37 3.18
N GLU A 306 7.17 30.07 3.04
CA GLU A 306 8.36 29.89 3.87
C GLU A 306 8.01 29.89 5.37
N GLY A 307 8.49 28.87 6.08
CA GLY A 307 8.22 28.67 7.50
C GLY A 307 6.84 28.05 7.82
N SER A 308 6.08 27.63 6.80
CA SER A 308 4.87 26.82 7.03
C SER A 308 5.21 25.37 7.38
N ILE A 309 4.18 24.56 7.60
CA ILE A 309 4.33 23.13 7.94
C ILE A 309 4.70 22.27 6.71
N ASP A 310 4.64 22.83 5.51
CA ASP A 310 4.82 22.17 4.22
C ASP A 310 5.63 23.01 3.22
N ASP A 311 6.53 23.87 3.73
CA ASP A 311 7.31 24.82 2.93
C ASP A 311 8.39 24.19 2.04
N LEU A 312 8.73 22.91 2.25
CA LEU A 312 9.66 22.17 1.40
C LEU A 312 8.97 21.23 0.40
N GLY A 313 7.63 21.09 0.47
CA GLY A 313 6.89 20.32 -0.49
C GLY A 313 5.76 19.47 0.10
N VAL A 314 4.93 18.99 -0.80
CA VAL A 314 3.72 18.20 -0.52
C VAL A 314 3.70 16.97 -1.43
N LYS A 315 3.43 15.79 -0.87
CA LYS A 315 3.40 14.53 -1.63
C LYS A 315 2.39 13.53 -1.07
N SER A 316 2.26 12.37 -1.73
CA SER A 316 1.45 11.23 -1.31
C SER A 316 0.01 11.62 -0.95
N PRO A 317 -0.79 12.16 -1.88
CA PRO A 317 -2.15 12.59 -1.62
C PRO A 317 -3.07 11.39 -1.33
N CYS A 318 -4.00 11.54 -0.39
CA CYS A 318 -5.14 10.64 -0.19
C CYS A 318 -6.40 11.49 -0.11
N VAL A 319 -7.24 11.43 -1.14
CA VAL A 319 -8.41 12.30 -1.27
C VAL A 319 -9.69 11.52 -1.03
N ALA A 320 -10.54 12.05 -0.18
CA ALA A 320 -11.87 11.52 0.09
C ALA A 320 -12.94 12.59 -0.15
N ARG A 321 -14.11 12.15 -0.61
CA ARG A 321 -15.30 12.98 -0.69
C ARG A 321 -16.12 12.81 0.58
N ILE A 322 -16.33 13.88 1.32
CA ILE A 322 -17.04 13.87 2.60
C ILE A 322 -18.45 14.48 2.50
N GLY A 323 -18.77 15.13 1.39
CA GLY A 323 -20.07 15.76 1.15
C GLY A 323 -20.34 15.97 -0.35
N ARG A 324 -21.43 16.65 -0.68
CA ARG A 324 -21.85 16.83 -2.09
C ARG A 324 -20.83 17.59 -2.93
N ASN A 325 -20.18 18.59 -2.37
CA ASN A 325 -19.10 19.38 -2.97
C ASN A 325 -18.05 19.65 -1.90
N GLU A 326 -17.71 18.63 -1.15
CA GLU A 326 -16.76 18.73 -0.04
C GLU A 326 -15.77 17.58 -0.16
N TYR A 327 -14.50 17.95 -0.29
CA TYR A 327 -13.38 17.05 -0.42
C TYR A 327 -12.37 17.34 0.68
N ILE A 328 -11.73 16.31 1.15
CA ILE A 328 -10.63 16.37 2.08
C ILE A 328 -9.44 15.63 1.48
N MET A 329 -8.27 16.23 1.55
CA MET A 329 -7.01 15.62 1.15
C MET A 329 -6.12 15.49 2.38
N PHE A 330 -5.69 14.27 2.66
CA PHE A 330 -4.56 14.01 3.53
C PHE A 330 -3.33 13.90 2.66
N TYR A 331 -2.24 14.53 3.07
CA TYR A 331 -1.01 14.54 2.29
C TYR A 331 0.21 14.53 3.20
N GLU A 332 1.31 14.05 2.68
CA GLU A 332 2.60 14.11 3.36
C GLU A 332 3.22 15.47 3.13
N ALA A 333 3.65 16.11 4.20
CA ALA A 333 4.23 17.45 4.21
C ALA A 333 5.69 17.41 4.67
N LEU A 334 6.53 18.17 3.98
CA LEU A 334 7.94 18.37 4.28
C LEU A 334 8.16 19.82 4.71
N SER A 335 8.91 20.01 5.81
CA SER A 335 9.11 21.34 6.36
C SER A 335 10.57 21.64 6.71
N SER A 336 10.98 22.87 6.45
CA SER A 336 12.29 23.40 6.85
C SER A 336 12.50 23.42 8.38
N LYS A 337 11.41 23.38 9.16
CA LYS A 337 11.47 23.31 10.63
C LYS A 337 11.95 21.95 11.15
N HIS A 338 11.73 20.89 10.37
CA HIS A 338 12.08 19.53 10.73
C HIS A 338 12.73 18.81 9.53
N PRO A 339 13.94 19.20 9.13
CA PRO A 339 14.62 18.63 7.98
C PRO A 339 14.73 17.10 8.08
N GLY A 340 14.38 16.42 6.98
CA GLY A 340 14.42 14.95 6.91
C GLY A 340 13.25 14.22 7.60
N LYS A 341 12.36 14.95 8.30
CA LYS A 341 11.15 14.38 8.90
C LYS A 341 9.90 14.87 8.16
N SER A 342 8.93 13.99 8.01
CA SER A 342 7.65 14.31 7.38
C SER A 342 6.50 14.19 8.36
N THR A 343 5.42 14.91 8.06
CA THR A 343 4.16 14.88 8.82
C THR A 343 2.99 14.66 7.88
N ILE A 344 1.85 14.22 8.39
CA ILE A 344 0.61 14.13 7.62
C ILE A 344 -0.23 15.38 7.90
N CYS A 345 -0.53 16.11 6.84
CA CYS A 345 -1.31 17.33 6.87
C CYS A 345 -2.66 17.15 6.15
N VAL A 346 -3.54 18.13 6.28
CA VAL A 346 -4.88 18.11 5.71
C VAL A 346 -5.16 19.40 4.95
N ALA A 347 -5.87 19.27 3.84
CA ALA A 347 -6.47 20.37 3.10
C ALA A 347 -7.92 20.06 2.75
N LYS A 348 -8.77 21.08 2.67
CA LYS A 348 -10.17 21.02 2.25
C LYS A 348 -10.36 21.65 0.87
N SER A 349 -11.36 21.15 0.14
CA SER A 349 -11.74 21.70 -1.15
C SER A 349 -13.24 21.56 -1.40
N GLN A 350 -13.79 22.47 -2.20
CA GLN A 350 -15.17 22.38 -2.69
C GLN A 350 -15.25 21.80 -4.11
N ASP A 351 -14.17 21.81 -4.84
CA ASP A 351 -14.10 21.39 -6.25
C ASP A 351 -13.07 20.28 -6.51
N GLY A 352 -12.21 19.98 -5.51
CA GLY A 352 -11.11 19.02 -5.63
C GLY A 352 -9.91 19.55 -6.43
N ILE A 353 -9.87 20.86 -6.72
CA ILE A 353 -8.80 21.52 -7.46
C ILE A 353 -8.14 22.63 -6.63
N LYS A 354 -8.97 23.45 -5.97
CA LYS A 354 -8.48 24.52 -5.08
C LYS A 354 -8.54 24.05 -3.65
N TRP A 355 -7.40 24.07 -2.96
CA TRP A 355 -7.25 23.48 -1.65
C TRP A 355 -6.89 24.53 -0.60
N GLU A 356 -7.59 24.49 0.52
CA GLU A 356 -7.34 25.29 1.72
C GLU A 356 -6.66 24.40 2.78
N ARG A 357 -5.44 24.75 3.16
CA ARG A 357 -4.61 23.99 4.11
C ARG A 357 -5.05 24.20 5.55
N ALA A 358 -5.00 23.15 6.35
CA ALA A 358 -5.03 23.29 7.80
C ALA A 358 -3.73 23.92 8.30
N SER A 359 -3.82 24.62 9.45
CA SER A 359 -2.68 25.33 10.04
C SER A 359 -1.74 24.45 10.85
N ALA A 360 -2.17 23.20 11.17
CA ALA A 360 -1.41 22.25 11.98
C ALA A 360 -1.44 20.85 11.31
N PRO A 361 -0.42 20.02 11.57
CA PRO A 361 -0.44 18.62 11.11
C PRO A 361 -1.60 17.85 11.73
N ALA A 362 -2.20 16.94 10.95
CA ALA A 362 -3.18 15.97 11.43
C ALA A 362 -2.51 14.88 12.26
N LEU A 363 -1.30 14.46 11.83
CA LEU A 363 -0.44 13.52 12.57
C LEU A 363 1.02 13.93 12.43
N GLY A 364 1.68 14.19 13.55
CA GLY A 364 3.13 14.44 13.59
C GLY A 364 3.94 13.15 13.57
N PHE A 365 5.25 13.25 13.33
CA PHE A 365 6.19 12.14 13.54
C PHE A 365 6.23 11.72 15.01
N GLY A 366 6.77 10.53 15.28
CA GLY A 366 6.87 9.98 16.62
C GLY A 366 7.86 10.71 17.51
N GLU A 367 7.76 10.48 18.81
CA GLU A 367 8.76 10.96 19.78
C GLU A 367 10.10 10.23 19.58
N ASP A 368 11.18 10.79 20.12
CA ASP A 368 12.50 10.19 20.03
C ASP A 368 12.49 8.76 20.62
N GLY A 369 13.03 7.81 19.88
CA GLY A 369 13.06 6.39 20.23
C GLY A 369 11.81 5.60 19.83
N THR A 370 10.80 6.23 19.22
CA THR A 370 9.65 5.50 18.65
C THR A 370 9.94 5.04 17.23
N TRP A 371 9.19 4.03 16.78
CA TRP A 371 9.41 3.39 15.46
C TRP A 371 9.18 4.33 14.26
N ASP A 372 8.41 5.40 14.43
CA ASP A 372 8.06 6.39 13.40
C ASP A 372 8.64 7.79 13.72
N GLU A 373 9.71 7.85 14.49
CA GLU A 373 10.39 9.11 14.84
C GLU A 373 11.03 9.81 13.62
N GLY A 374 11.37 9.06 12.57
CA GLY A 374 11.97 9.58 11.33
C GLY A 374 10.96 10.25 10.41
N GLY A 375 9.66 10.09 10.66
CA GLY A 375 8.59 10.68 9.85
C GLY A 375 7.38 9.78 9.69
N VAL A 376 6.29 10.39 9.27
CA VAL A 376 5.04 9.71 8.89
C VAL A 376 4.60 10.17 7.51
N GLY A 377 4.14 9.23 6.68
CA GLY A 377 3.79 9.55 5.29
C GLY A 377 2.80 8.56 4.67
N ARG A 378 2.54 8.73 3.39
CA ARG A 378 1.67 7.88 2.57
C ARG A 378 0.34 7.55 3.27
N PRO A 379 -0.43 8.59 3.66
CA PRO A 379 -1.67 8.42 4.39
C PRO A 379 -2.72 7.67 3.58
N TYR A 380 -3.47 6.81 4.24
CA TYR A 380 -4.69 6.21 3.71
C TYR A 380 -5.80 6.25 4.74
N VAL A 381 -6.93 6.87 4.38
CA VAL A 381 -8.02 7.12 5.33
C VAL A 381 -9.21 6.22 5.02
N VAL A 382 -9.72 5.56 6.05
CA VAL A 382 -10.93 4.74 5.99
C VAL A 382 -12.00 5.36 6.88
N PRO A 383 -13.14 5.78 6.30
CA PRO A 383 -14.28 6.24 7.06
C PRO A 383 -14.86 5.13 7.94
N MET A 384 -15.19 5.47 9.18
CA MET A 384 -15.81 4.58 10.15
C MET A 384 -17.19 5.13 10.55
N ALA A 385 -17.94 4.37 11.34
CA ALA A 385 -19.18 4.85 11.92
C ALA A 385 -18.95 6.10 12.80
N GLU A 386 -20.01 6.87 13.06
CA GLU A 386 -20.01 8.05 13.94
C GLU A 386 -19.03 9.16 13.51
N ASN A 387 -18.83 9.36 12.20
CA ASN A 387 -17.92 10.36 11.65
C ASN A 387 -16.46 10.19 12.12
N LYS A 388 -16.07 8.99 12.50
CA LYS A 388 -14.69 8.67 12.84
C LYS A 388 -13.91 8.24 11.61
N LEU A 389 -12.61 8.50 11.63
CA LEU A 389 -11.67 8.09 10.60
C LEU A 389 -10.58 7.20 11.20
N ARG A 390 -10.19 6.17 10.47
CA ARG A 390 -8.93 5.45 10.66
C ARG A 390 -7.94 5.95 9.64
N LEU A 391 -6.77 6.36 10.11
CA LEU A 391 -5.64 6.77 9.29
C LEU A 391 -4.58 5.70 9.35
N TYR A 392 -4.38 4.99 8.26
CA TYR A 392 -3.24 4.10 8.05
C TYR A 392 -2.11 4.90 7.42
N TYR A 393 -0.89 4.67 7.87
CA TYR A 393 0.25 5.48 7.45
C TYR A 393 1.55 4.67 7.46
N GLU A 394 2.51 5.11 6.69
CA GLU A 394 3.88 4.63 6.73
C GLU A 394 4.66 5.38 7.81
N GLY A 395 5.35 4.64 8.67
CA GLY A 395 6.27 5.22 9.63
C GLY A 395 7.72 4.91 9.26
N ARG A 396 8.60 5.89 9.44
CA ARG A 396 9.98 5.86 8.96
C ARG A 396 10.99 5.85 10.10
N SER A 397 12.08 5.14 9.86
CA SER A 397 13.24 5.14 10.74
C SER A 397 14.00 6.47 10.66
N ALA A 398 14.41 7.02 11.80
CA ALA A 398 15.30 8.16 11.84
C ALA A 398 16.72 7.85 11.32
N ALA A 399 17.12 6.57 11.34
CA ALA A 399 18.48 6.17 10.95
C ALA A 399 18.73 6.26 9.44
N ASN A 400 17.72 5.95 8.61
CA ASN A 400 17.86 5.86 7.16
C ASN A 400 16.65 6.35 6.37
N GLY A 401 15.60 6.87 7.02
CA GLY A 401 14.40 7.39 6.35
C GLY A 401 13.53 6.33 5.67
N LEU A 402 13.86 5.05 5.80
CA LEU A 402 13.09 3.96 5.18
C LEU A 402 11.82 3.64 5.99
N GLY A 403 10.76 3.22 5.30
CA GLY A 403 9.54 2.72 5.91
C GLY A 403 9.80 1.44 6.69
N VAL A 404 9.62 1.48 8.01
CA VAL A 404 9.86 0.34 8.90
C VAL A 404 8.59 -0.34 9.35
N GLY A 405 7.45 0.30 9.14
CA GLY A 405 6.16 -0.25 9.54
C GLY A 405 4.97 0.55 9.00
N ILE A 406 3.82 -0.05 9.11
CA ILE A 406 2.54 0.59 8.87
C ILE A 406 1.85 0.82 10.21
N GLY A 407 1.39 2.04 10.42
CA GLY A 407 0.71 2.49 11.63
C GLY A 407 -0.78 2.70 11.44
N LEU A 408 -1.47 2.75 12.57
CA LEU A 408 -2.87 3.12 12.69
C LEU A 408 -3.04 4.26 13.70
N ALA A 409 -3.64 5.34 13.25
CA ALA A 409 -4.14 6.41 14.07
C ALA A 409 -5.66 6.58 13.90
N VAL A 410 -6.33 7.12 14.90
CA VAL A 410 -7.77 7.34 14.89
C VAL A 410 -8.06 8.82 15.10
N SER A 411 -9.11 9.33 14.45
CA SER A 411 -9.52 10.73 14.61
C SER A 411 -9.98 11.02 16.02
N ILE A 412 -9.63 12.21 16.53
CA ILE A 412 -10.02 12.71 17.83
C ILE A 412 -11.19 13.68 17.66
N GLY A 413 -12.19 13.58 18.53
CA GLY A 413 -13.33 14.50 18.47
C GLY A 413 -14.14 14.36 17.17
N ASP A 414 -14.76 15.45 16.75
CA ASP A 414 -15.63 15.52 15.59
C ASP A 414 -14.99 16.27 14.40
N ASP A 415 -13.74 16.72 14.54
CA ASP A 415 -13.09 17.60 13.56
C ASP A 415 -12.43 16.88 12.38
N MET A 416 -12.28 15.57 12.43
CA MET A 416 -11.64 14.75 11.41
C MET A 416 -10.19 15.18 11.02
N PHE A 417 -9.59 16.15 11.71
CA PHE A 417 -8.30 16.75 11.35
C PHE A 417 -7.16 16.41 12.30
N SER A 418 -7.49 15.91 13.46
CA SER A 418 -6.52 15.56 14.50
C SER A 418 -6.58 14.07 14.78
N PHE A 419 -5.42 13.42 14.80
CA PHE A 419 -5.33 11.98 14.98
C PHE A 419 -4.41 11.64 16.16
N VAL A 420 -4.74 10.55 16.84
CA VAL A 420 -3.90 9.94 17.88
C VAL A 420 -3.54 8.52 17.46
N ARG A 421 -2.27 8.15 17.65
CA ARG A 421 -1.82 6.79 17.47
C ARG A 421 -2.62 5.85 18.34
N ARG A 422 -3.09 4.75 17.75
CA ARG A 422 -3.82 3.76 18.52
C ARG A 422 -2.87 3.09 19.53
N LYS A 423 -3.21 3.14 20.81
CA LYS A 423 -2.46 2.40 21.83
C LYS A 423 -2.65 0.91 21.61
N SER A 424 -1.56 0.15 21.66
CA SER A 424 -1.65 -1.31 21.70
C SER A 424 -2.41 -1.69 22.97
N VAL A 425 -3.49 -2.43 22.81
CA VAL A 425 -4.16 -3.04 23.96
C VAL A 425 -3.24 -4.17 24.39
N MET A 426 -2.48 -3.96 25.45
CA MET A 426 -1.83 -5.07 26.15
C MET A 426 -2.98 -5.97 26.64
N THR A 427 -3.22 -7.08 25.96
CA THR A 427 -3.95 -8.17 26.57
C THR A 427 -3.10 -8.68 27.70
N ALA A 428 -3.49 -8.31 28.94
CA ALA A 428 -2.95 -8.94 30.11
C ALA A 428 -3.24 -10.45 29.98
N ALA A 429 -2.16 -11.26 29.98
CA ALA A 429 -2.19 -12.70 29.97
C ALA A 429 -2.82 -13.25 31.23
#